data_ab245f242ed4c554354b8764952bdd7c
#
_entry.id   ab245f242ed4c554354b8764952bdd7c
#
_cell.length_a   1.000
_cell.length_b   1.000
_cell.length_c   1.000
_cell.angle_alpha   90.00
_cell.angle_beta   90.00
_cell.angle_gamma   90.00
#
_symmetry.space_group_name_H-M   'P 1'
#
loop_
_entity.id
_entity.type
_entity.pdbx_description
1 polymer ?
#
loop_
_entity_poly.entity_id
_entity_poly.type
_entity_poly.pdbx_seq_one_letter_code
_entity_poly.pdbx_strand_id
1 'polypeptide(L)'
;DKIIELESSLGSSAKSLVKKIFDNEFNDSDNGGSIKAGDKGGFLNGVQQRGGFWNIKHTADQKTPRLKNPFKHSIENTFSTTNDSNEFHLIPFTNNLNNGKLANIPFAQQIPDPITSAAWQTWVEINSHQAEEMGIKEGDIIYLKSDAGEIKCLAYPHPAVQPNTICVPTGQGTLRGGRYSEERGSNLLKILSDKLDPETGSLAWASTKVSVKRAGGNKKFPKFEGTVEAFPVEPGIPILIVAPGETAHEAEKKNHHKYQEKL
;
A
#
# COMPACT_ATOMS: atom_id res chain seq x y z
N ASP A 1 -7.48 -6.36 -21.78
CA ASP A 1 -7.61 -5.87 -23.18
C ASP A 1 -8.76 -4.88 -23.34
N LYS A 2 -10.00 -5.20 -22.91
CA LYS A 2 -11.14 -4.26 -23.04
C LYS A 2 -10.99 -2.97 -22.23
N ILE A 3 -10.33 -2.98 -21.10
CA ILE A 3 -10.11 -1.77 -20.27
C ILE A 3 -9.08 -0.86 -20.92
N ILE A 4 -8.01 -1.43 -21.46
CA ILE A 4 -6.93 -0.68 -22.17
C ILE A 4 -7.48 -0.10 -23.48
N GLU A 5 -8.29 -0.86 -24.20
CA GLU A 5 -8.98 -0.39 -25.41
C GLU A 5 -9.98 0.74 -25.11
N LEU A 6 -10.64 0.67 -23.96
CA LEU A 6 -11.54 1.72 -23.45
C LEU A 6 -10.76 2.99 -23.03
N GLU A 7 -9.60 2.87 -22.41
CA GLU A 7 -8.74 4.02 -22.05
C GLU A 7 -8.24 4.75 -23.31
N SER A 8 -7.79 4.04 -24.32
CA SER A 8 -7.30 4.64 -25.56
C SER A 8 -8.41 5.35 -26.36
N SER A 9 -9.65 4.93 -26.22
CA SER A 9 -10.80 5.48 -26.97
C SER A 9 -11.55 6.60 -26.25
N LEU A 10 -11.31 6.85 -24.96
CA LEU A 10 -12.16 7.68 -24.09
C LEU A 10 -11.54 8.94 -23.53
N GLY A 11 -10.23 9.12 -23.73
CA GLY A 11 -9.54 10.19 -23.02
C GLY A 11 -9.56 9.95 -21.47
N SER A 12 -8.63 10.53 -20.78
CA SER A 12 -8.22 10.24 -19.40
C SER A 12 -9.23 10.54 -18.27
N SER A 13 -10.54 10.66 -18.54
CA SER A 13 -11.51 10.97 -17.50
C SER A 13 -12.30 9.74 -17.05
N ALA A 14 -12.11 9.32 -15.79
CA ALA A 14 -12.93 8.26 -15.17
C ALA A 14 -14.45 8.51 -15.32
N LYS A 15 -14.87 9.79 -15.37
CA LYS A 15 -16.27 10.17 -15.59
C LYS A 15 -16.78 9.80 -16.97
N SER A 16 -15.98 9.94 -18.02
CA SER A 16 -16.34 9.57 -19.38
C SER A 16 -16.40 8.06 -19.55
N LEU A 17 -15.52 7.32 -18.89
CA LEU A 17 -15.54 5.86 -18.85
C LEU A 17 -16.83 5.34 -18.20
N VAL A 18 -17.15 5.83 -17.01
CA VAL A 18 -18.38 5.49 -16.28
C VAL A 18 -19.61 5.80 -17.14
N LYS A 19 -19.66 6.98 -17.75
CA LYS A 19 -20.77 7.38 -18.63
C LYS A 19 -20.94 6.40 -19.80
N LYS A 20 -19.87 5.98 -20.45
CA LYS A 20 -19.97 5.03 -21.59
C LYS A 20 -20.45 3.65 -21.17
N ILE A 21 -20.02 3.16 -20.00
CA ILE A 21 -20.51 1.91 -19.42
C ILE A 21 -22.05 2.00 -19.25
N PHE A 22 -22.53 3.08 -18.62
CA PHE A 22 -23.96 3.28 -18.41
C PHE A 22 -24.75 3.52 -19.70
N ASP A 23 -24.15 4.16 -20.71
CA ASP A 23 -24.78 4.33 -22.02
C ASP A 23 -24.99 2.98 -22.72
N ASN A 24 -24.10 2.01 -22.54
CA ASN A 24 -24.25 0.65 -23.05
C ASN A 24 -25.33 -0.11 -22.28
N GLU A 25 -25.33 -0.04 -20.95
CA GLU A 25 -26.37 -0.68 -20.13
C GLU A 25 -27.76 -0.10 -20.37
N PHE A 26 -27.86 1.20 -20.71
CA PHE A 26 -29.13 1.81 -21.09
C PHE A 26 -29.71 1.20 -22.36
N ASN A 27 -28.88 0.90 -23.36
CA ASN A 27 -29.33 0.26 -24.58
C ASN A 27 -29.88 -1.16 -24.36
N ASP A 28 -29.37 -1.85 -23.33
CA ASP A 28 -29.86 -3.18 -22.92
C ASP A 28 -31.04 -3.12 -21.93
N SER A 29 -31.35 -1.93 -21.38
CA SER A 29 -32.33 -1.77 -20.30
C SER A 29 -33.79 -1.96 -20.72
N ASP A 30 -34.10 -1.97 -22.02
CA ASP A 30 -35.43 -2.28 -22.56
C ASP A 30 -35.94 -3.67 -22.12
N ASN A 31 -35.09 -4.45 -21.51
CA ASN A 31 -35.36 -5.83 -21.13
C ASN A 31 -35.76 -6.02 -19.64
N GLY A 32 -36.25 -5.01 -18.94
CA GLY A 32 -36.83 -5.19 -17.60
C GLY A 32 -35.90 -4.91 -16.42
N GLY A 33 -34.96 -3.99 -16.59
CA GLY A 33 -34.05 -3.55 -15.52
C GLY A 33 -34.73 -2.82 -14.36
N SER A 34 -33.99 -2.65 -13.28
CA SER A 34 -34.45 -2.00 -12.03
C SER A 34 -34.78 -0.50 -12.20
N ILE A 35 -34.31 0.13 -13.26
CA ILE A 35 -34.51 1.54 -13.58
C ILE A 35 -35.21 1.65 -14.95
N LYS A 36 -36.34 2.34 -14.95
CA LYS A 36 -37.05 2.69 -16.20
C LYS A 36 -36.81 4.18 -16.46
N ALA A 37 -36.14 4.50 -17.56
CA ALA A 37 -35.89 5.87 -17.96
C ALA A 37 -36.11 6.01 -19.47
N GLY A 38 -36.62 7.15 -19.91
CA GLY A 38 -36.85 7.45 -21.33
C GLY A 38 -35.61 7.93 -22.08
N ASP A 39 -34.56 8.28 -21.36
CA ASP A 39 -33.30 8.79 -21.90
C ASP A 39 -32.09 8.39 -21.05
N LYS A 40 -30.88 8.53 -21.63
CA LYS A 40 -29.60 8.17 -20.97
C LYS A 40 -29.32 8.99 -19.73
N GLY A 41 -29.73 10.25 -19.69
CA GLY A 41 -29.52 11.13 -18.52
C GLY A 41 -30.39 10.70 -17.35
N GLY A 42 -31.67 10.44 -17.61
CA GLY A 42 -32.59 9.91 -16.63
C GLY A 42 -32.16 8.55 -16.08
N PHE A 43 -31.61 7.68 -16.95
CA PHE A 43 -31.07 6.39 -16.53
C PHE A 43 -29.87 6.57 -15.58
N LEU A 44 -28.88 7.40 -15.96
CA LEU A 44 -27.71 7.67 -15.13
C LEU A 44 -28.10 8.26 -13.77
N ASN A 45 -29.03 9.23 -13.75
CA ASN A 45 -29.54 9.81 -12.51
C ASN A 45 -30.23 8.76 -11.64
N GLY A 46 -31.03 7.88 -12.23
CA GLY A 46 -31.66 6.77 -11.52
C GLY A 46 -30.65 5.79 -10.91
N VAL A 47 -29.57 5.47 -11.63
CA VAL A 47 -28.48 4.64 -11.11
C VAL A 47 -27.79 5.31 -9.94
N GLN A 48 -27.50 6.61 -10.04
CA GLN A 48 -26.88 7.37 -8.95
C GLN A 48 -27.78 7.45 -7.70
N GLN A 49 -29.07 7.66 -7.88
CA GLN A 49 -30.02 7.71 -6.75
C GLN A 49 -30.17 6.37 -6.04
N ARG A 50 -30.13 5.27 -6.78
CA ARG A 50 -30.33 3.92 -6.23
C ARG A 50 -29.03 3.22 -5.82
N GLY A 51 -27.89 3.78 -6.18
CA GLY A 51 -26.59 3.20 -5.93
C GLY A 51 -26.23 2.03 -6.84
N GLY A 52 -27.02 1.77 -7.88
CA GLY A 52 -26.73 0.70 -8.82
C GLY A 52 -27.88 0.41 -9.81
N PHE A 53 -27.58 -0.45 -10.77
CA PHE A 53 -28.54 -1.00 -11.72
C PHE A 53 -28.41 -2.52 -11.77
N TRP A 54 -29.53 -3.22 -11.82
CA TRP A 54 -29.56 -4.67 -12.03
C TRP A 54 -30.65 -5.05 -13.04
N ASN A 55 -30.35 -5.98 -13.89
CA ASN A 55 -31.26 -6.52 -14.87
C ASN A 55 -31.97 -7.74 -14.28
N ILE A 56 -33.31 -7.65 -14.15
CA ILE A 56 -34.12 -8.69 -13.52
C ILE A 56 -34.26 -9.93 -14.41
N LYS A 57 -34.01 -9.81 -15.72
CA LYS A 57 -34.18 -10.91 -16.68
C LYS A 57 -32.99 -11.87 -16.79
N HIS A 58 -31.83 -11.50 -16.28
CA HIS A 58 -30.70 -12.42 -16.18
C HIS A 58 -30.85 -13.31 -14.94
N THR A 59 -31.70 -14.31 -15.04
CA THR A 59 -31.53 -15.52 -14.24
C THR A 59 -30.22 -16.15 -14.70
N ALA A 60 -29.16 -15.94 -13.97
CA ALA A 60 -27.94 -16.69 -14.18
C ALA A 60 -28.29 -18.17 -14.10
N ASP A 61 -28.11 -18.91 -15.21
CA ASP A 61 -28.07 -20.36 -15.17
C ASP A 61 -27.07 -20.73 -14.08
N GLN A 62 -27.57 -21.20 -12.94
CA GLN A 62 -26.74 -21.66 -11.83
C GLN A 62 -26.04 -22.96 -12.22
N LYS A 63 -25.17 -22.89 -13.21
CA LYS A 63 -24.19 -23.94 -13.44
C LYS A 63 -23.15 -23.80 -12.34
N THR A 64 -23.27 -24.61 -11.29
CA THR A 64 -22.23 -24.77 -10.29
C THR A 64 -20.92 -25.03 -11.04
N PRO A 65 -19.93 -24.13 -10.96
CA PRO A 65 -18.66 -24.34 -11.65
C PRO A 65 -18.02 -25.63 -11.08
N ARG A 66 -17.93 -26.66 -11.89
CA ARG A 66 -17.17 -27.86 -11.55
C ARG A 66 -15.74 -27.61 -11.97
N LEU A 67 -14.84 -27.58 -11.01
CA LEU A 67 -13.40 -27.61 -11.25
C LEU A 67 -13.08 -28.88 -12.08
N LYS A 68 -12.80 -28.68 -13.36
CA LYS A 68 -12.52 -29.77 -14.29
C LYS A 68 -11.21 -30.50 -14.00
N ASN A 69 -10.25 -29.85 -13.36
CA ASN A 69 -8.99 -30.45 -12.93
C ASN A 69 -8.46 -29.70 -11.69
N PRO A 70 -8.43 -30.32 -10.53
CA PRO A 70 -7.71 -29.72 -9.40
C PRO A 70 -6.20 -29.81 -9.65
N PHE A 71 -5.57 -28.67 -9.76
CA PHE A 71 -4.14 -28.45 -9.60
C PHE A 71 -3.18 -29.40 -10.38
N LYS A 72 -3.03 -29.15 -11.67
CA LYS A 72 -1.93 -29.72 -12.48
C LYS A 72 -0.81 -28.73 -12.77
N HIS A 73 -0.79 -27.58 -12.15
CA HIS A 73 0.27 -26.61 -12.41
C HIS A 73 1.37 -26.73 -11.34
N SER A 74 2.58 -27.09 -11.78
CA SER A 74 3.77 -26.80 -11.01
C SER A 74 3.89 -25.27 -10.95
N ILE A 75 3.91 -24.71 -9.76
CA ILE A 75 4.25 -23.30 -9.57
C ILE A 75 5.72 -23.18 -9.95
N GLU A 76 5.99 -22.80 -11.20
CA GLU A 76 7.31 -22.36 -11.59
C GLU A 76 7.56 -21.02 -10.89
N ASN A 77 8.53 -20.97 -9.99
CA ASN A 77 8.95 -19.74 -9.35
C ASN A 77 9.58 -18.83 -10.42
N THR A 78 8.78 -18.01 -11.04
CA THR A 78 9.20 -16.97 -11.99
C THR A 78 9.70 -15.70 -11.29
N PHE A 79 10.26 -15.81 -10.10
CA PHE A 79 11.01 -14.71 -9.52
C PHE A 79 12.33 -14.58 -10.27
N SER A 80 12.37 -13.69 -11.26
CA SER A 80 13.64 -13.31 -11.86
C SER A 80 14.46 -12.61 -10.79
N THR A 81 15.45 -13.29 -10.25
CA THR A 81 16.52 -12.68 -9.46
C THR A 81 17.36 -11.84 -10.41
N THR A 82 16.97 -10.61 -10.67
CA THR A 82 17.88 -9.65 -11.26
C THR A 82 18.83 -9.20 -10.16
N ASN A 83 20.10 -9.46 -10.36
CA ASN A 83 21.19 -9.04 -9.45
C ASN A 83 21.51 -7.53 -9.58
N ASP A 84 20.57 -6.71 -10.00
CA ASP A 84 20.75 -5.27 -9.97
C ASP A 84 20.63 -4.78 -8.53
N SER A 85 21.75 -4.38 -7.97
CA SER A 85 21.90 -3.92 -6.58
C SER A 85 21.03 -2.72 -6.20
N ASN A 86 20.34 -2.13 -7.15
CA ASN A 86 19.46 -0.97 -6.97
C ASN A 86 17.97 -1.28 -7.22
N GLU A 87 17.61 -2.53 -7.46
CA GLU A 87 16.23 -2.94 -7.71
C GLU A 87 15.64 -3.65 -6.49
N PHE A 88 14.52 -3.12 -5.99
CA PHE A 88 13.81 -3.65 -4.84
C PHE A 88 12.46 -4.22 -5.25
N HIS A 89 12.04 -5.30 -4.62
CA HIS A 89 10.67 -5.77 -4.70
C HIS A 89 9.75 -4.87 -3.88
N LEU A 90 8.70 -4.35 -4.51
CA LEU A 90 7.72 -3.50 -3.85
C LEU A 90 6.59 -4.35 -3.28
N ILE A 91 6.37 -4.23 -1.97
CA ILE A 91 5.26 -4.86 -1.27
C ILE A 91 4.30 -3.76 -0.79
N PRO A 92 3.16 -3.59 -1.46
CA PRO A 92 2.10 -2.73 -0.95
C PRO A 92 1.39 -3.38 0.23
N PHE A 93 1.10 -2.59 1.26
CA PHE A 93 0.29 -3.06 2.39
C PHE A 93 -0.77 -2.03 2.77
N THR A 94 -1.82 -2.47 3.44
CA THR A 94 -2.89 -1.60 3.92
C THR A 94 -2.60 -1.14 5.34
N ASN A 95 -2.87 0.13 5.60
CA ASN A 95 -2.86 0.72 6.94
C ASN A 95 -4.28 1.13 7.38
N ASN A 96 -4.39 1.95 8.42
CA ASN A 96 -5.66 2.45 8.94
C ASN A 96 -6.53 3.20 7.91
N LEU A 97 -5.93 3.74 6.86
CA LEU A 97 -6.63 4.41 5.77
C LEU A 97 -7.16 3.45 4.71
N ASN A 98 -6.79 2.17 4.80
CA ASN A 98 -7.18 1.12 3.89
C ASN A 98 -6.84 1.48 2.42
N ASN A 99 -7.84 1.48 1.55
CA ASN A 99 -7.69 1.83 0.12
C ASN A 99 -7.88 3.34 -0.16
N GLY A 100 -7.79 4.20 0.85
CA GLY A 100 -7.96 5.64 0.75
C GLY A 100 -9.38 6.14 1.00
N LYS A 101 -10.36 5.27 1.19
CA LYS A 101 -11.74 5.68 1.52
C LYS A 101 -11.83 6.48 2.81
N LEU A 102 -10.95 6.20 3.76
CA LEU A 102 -10.89 6.89 5.05
C LEU A 102 -9.94 8.09 5.06
N ALA A 103 -9.24 8.36 3.96
CA ALA A 103 -8.21 9.40 3.90
C ALA A 103 -8.71 10.82 4.19
N ASN A 104 -9.99 11.12 3.92
CA ASN A 104 -10.57 12.43 4.23
C ASN A 104 -11.17 12.53 5.64
N ILE A 105 -11.05 11.50 6.46
CA ILE A 105 -11.51 11.49 7.84
C ILE A 105 -10.33 11.87 8.74
N PRO A 106 -10.38 13.03 9.45
CA PRO A 106 -9.25 13.51 10.24
C PRO A 106 -8.85 12.54 11.34
N PHE A 107 -9.81 11.90 11.99
CA PHE A 107 -9.51 10.88 13.00
C PHE A 107 -8.76 9.68 12.43
N ALA A 108 -9.12 9.22 11.23
CA ALA A 108 -8.42 8.12 10.58
C ALA A 108 -6.97 8.51 10.20
N GLN A 109 -6.75 9.77 9.78
CA GLN A 109 -5.42 10.31 9.52
C GLN A 109 -4.56 10.42 10.79
N GLN A 110 -5.18 10.66 11.94
CA GLN A 110 -4.48 10.79 13.23
C GLN A 110 -4.17 9.46 13.91
N ILE A 111 -4.86 8.38 13.56
CA ILE A 111 -4.56 7.07 14.10
C ILE A 111 -3.17 6.66 13.62
N PRO A 112 -2.20 6.50 14.53
CA PRO A 112 -0.87 6.07 14.15
C PRO A 112 -0.87 4.62 13.66
N ASP A 113 0.00 4.32 12.74
CA ASP A 113 0.28 2.94 12.37
C ASP A 113 0.78 2.15 13.59
N PRO A 114 0.27 0.94 13.86
CA PRO A 114 0.57 0.23 15.10
C PRO A 114 2.03 -0.20 15.26
N ILE A 115 2.79 -0.26 14.17
CA ILE A 115 4.21 -0.68 14.20
C ILE A 115 5.14 0.53 14.15
N THR A 116 4.92 1.42 13.19
CA THR A 116 5.80 2.56 12.94
C THR A 116 5.42 3.82 13.69
N SER A 117 4.25 3.87 14.30
CA SER A 117 3.63 5.08 14.89
C SER A 117 3.44 6.23 13.88
N ALA A 118 3.64 5.98 12.59
CA ALA A 118 3.52 6.97 11.53
C ALA A 118 2.08 7.39 11.27
N ALA A 119 1.88 8.65 10.92
CA ALA A 119 0.59 9.22 10.55
C ALA A 119 0.76 10.28 9.44
N TRP A 120 -0.33 10.65 8.77
CA TRP A 120 -0.42 11.78 7.83
C TRP A 120 0.46 11.75 6.58
N GLN A 121 1.30 10.73 6.40
CA GLN A 121 2.28 10.64 5.30
C GLN A 121 2.28 9.25 4.66
N THR A 122 2.91 9.16 3.50
CA THR A 122 3.35 7.89 2.93
C THR A 122 4.83 7.72 3.29
N TRP A 123 5.15 6.58 3.89
CA TRP A 123 6.51 6.21 4.22
C TRP A 123 6.94 4.98 3.46
N VAL A 124 8.23 4.74 3.45
CA VAL A 124 8.86 3.61 2.79
C VAL A 124 9.70 2.86 3.80
N GLU A 125 9.26 1.67 4.13
CA GLU A 125 10.04 0.78 4.99
C GLU A 125 11.11 0.10 4.14
N ILE A 126 12.35 0.28 4.54
CA ILE A 126 13.54 -0.30 3.90
C ILE A 126 14.39 -1.00 4.96
N ASN A 127 15.01 -2.13 4.59
CA ASN A 127 15.92 -2.83 5.50
C ASN A 127 16.98 -1.88 6.08
N SER A 128 17.18 -1.91 7.41
CA SER A 128 18.04 -0.95 8.12
C SER A 128 19.50 -0.99 7.64
N HIS A 129 20.05 -2.17 7.36
CA HIS A 129 21.42 -2.31 6.87
C HIS A 129 21.56 -1.76 5.45
N GLN A 130 20.63 -2.05 4.56
CA GLN A 130 20.64 -1.49 3.22
C GLN A 130 20.43 0.03 3.22
N ALA A 131 19.57 0.54 4.10
CA ALA A 131 19.40 1.98 4.28
C ALA A 131 20.72 2.65 4.70
N GLU A 132 21.46 2.04 5.63
CA GLU A 132 22.77 2.52 6.08
C GLU A 132 23.79 2.50 4.94
N GLU A 133 23.89 1.40 4.18
CA GLU A 133 24.76 1.27 3.00
C GLU A 133 24.46 2.34 1.93
N MET A 134 23.19 2.67 1.75
CA MET A 134 22.74 3.72 0.81
C MET A 134 22.83 5.13 1.40
N GLY A 135 23.24 5.28 2.67
CA GLY A 135 23.28 6.54 3.41
C GLY A 135 21.89 7.16 3.62
N ILE A 136 20.83 6.34 3.66
CA ILE A 136 19.45 6.76 3.87
C ILE A 136 19.15 6.74 5.37
N LYS A 137 18.61 7.84 5.87
CA LYS A 137 18.18 8.00 7.27
C LYS A 137 16.68 8.19 7.36
N GLU A 138 16.12 7.97 8.55
CA GLU A 138 14.72 8.25 8.82
C GLU A 138 14.36 9.70 8.45
N GLY A 139 13.24 9.85 7.74
CA GLY A 139 12.76 11.15 7.29
C GLY A 139 13.43 11.68 6.01
N ASP A 140 14.44 10.98 5.49
CA ASP A 140 15.01 11.37 4.20
C ASP A 140 13.96 11.28 3.11
N ILE A 141 13.97 12.28 2.24
CA ILE A 141 13.07 12.30 1.10
C ILE A 141 13.66 11.42 0.01
N ILE A 142 12.89 10.42 -0.41
CA ILE A 142 13.30 9.48 -1.45
C ILE A 142 12.29 9.44 -2.59
N TYR A 143 12.75 9.15 -3.78
CA TYR A 143 11.96 8.78 -4.93
C TYR A 143 11.94 7.27 -5.09
N LEU A 144 10.75 6.71 -5.25
CA LEU A 144 10.53 5.36 -5.73
C LEU A 144 10.10 5.42 -7.18
N LYS A 145 10.83 4.76 -8.06
CA LYS A 145 10.55 4.73 -9.48
C LYS A 145 10.39 3.29 -9.95
N SER A 146 9.30 3.04 -10.67
CA SER A 146 9.05 1.80 -11.44
C SER A 146 8.89 2.13 -12.92
N ASP A 147 8.59 1.13 -13.74
CA ASP A 147 8.23 1.32 -15.14
C ASP A 147 6.91 2.09 -15.31
N ALA A 148 6.00 2.01 -14.32
CA ALA A 148 4.70 2.68 -14.35
C ALA A 148 4.76 4.16 -13.94
N GLY A 149 5.77 4.57 -13.19
CA GLY A 149 5.88 5.96 -12.73
C GLY A 149 6.84 6.18 -11.56
N GLU A 150 6.71 7.34 -10.94
CA GLU A 150 7.55 7.77 -9.82
C GLU A 150 6.69 8.41 -8.73
N ILE A 151 7.03 8.15 -7.47
CA ILE A 151 6.44 8.80 -6.29
C ILE A 151 7.53 9.26 -5.33
N LYS A 152 7.18 10.27 -4.51
CA LYS A 152 8.04 10.84 -3.48
C LYS A 152 7.53 10.46 -2.11
N CYS A 153 8.38 9.88 -1.27
CA CYS A 153 8.02 9.38 0.05
C CYS A 153 9.07 9.73 1.09
N LEU A 154 8.77 9.48 2.36
CA LEU A 154 9.74 9.56 3.46
C LEU A 154 10.32 8.18 3.76
N ALA A 155 11.62 8.10 3.94
CA ALA A 155 12.30 6.86 4.29
C ALA A 155 12.08 6.50 5.77
N TYR A 156 11.86 5.23 6.02
CA TYR A 156 11.79 4.63 7.35
C TYR A 156 12.63 3.35 7.39
N PRO A 157 13.89 3.42 7.84
CA PRO A 157 14.71 2.23 8.06
C PRO A 157 14.05 1.31 9.09
N HIS A 158 13.79 0.05 8.70
CA HIS A 158 13.08 -0.92 9.52
C HIS A 158 13.83 -2.24 9.60
N PRO A 159 14.17 -2.75 10.80
CA PRO A 159 15.03 -3.93 10.94
C PRO A 159 14.36 -5.24 10.51
N ALA A 160 13.02 -5.30 10.51
CA ALA A 160 12.29 -6.51 10.16
C ALA A 160 11.99 -6.63 8.65
N VAL A 161 12.30 -5.61 7.85
CA VAL A 161 12.11 -5.69 6.39
C VAL A 161 13.21 -6.55 5.79
N GLN A 162 12.84 -7.47 4.92
CA GLN A 162 13.77 -8.33 4.22
C GLN A 162 14.69 -7.52 3.28
N PRO A 163 15.97 -7.90 3.12
CA PRO A 163 16.84 -7.30 2.13
C PRO A 163 16.22 -7.33 0.72
N ASN A 164 16.52 -6.33 -0.08
CA ASN A 164 16.01 -6.14 -1.44
C ASN A 164 14.47 -6.03 -1.54
N THR A 165 13.82 -5.67 -0.44
CA THR A 165 12.38 -5.49 -0.35
C THR A 165 12.08 -4.11 0.20
N ILE A 166 11.02 -3.51 -0.30
CA ILE A 166 10.46 -2.24 0.17
C ILE A 166 8.99 -2.43 0.45
N CYS A 167 8.55 -2.04 1.64
CA CYS A 167 7.14 -2.05 2.01
C CYS A 167 6.60 -0.62 2.05
N VAL A 168 5.43 -0.40 1.44
CA VAL A 168 4.82 0.94 1.36
C VAL A 168 3.32 0.84 1.63
N PRO A 169 2.78 1.66 2.56
CA PRO A 169 1.35 1.67 2.83
C PRO A 169 0.56 2.32 1.69
N THR A 170 -0.63 1.79 1.47
CA THR A 170 -1.64 2.38 0.59
C THR A 170 -2.49 3.42 1.31
N GLY A 171 -3.32 4.14 0.59
CA GLY A 171 -4.39 4.97 1.14
C GLY A 171 -4.13 6.47 1.16
N GLN A 172 -2.90 6.92 0.98
CA GLN A 172 -2.54 8.35 0.87
C GLN A 172 -2.42 8.82 -0.59
N GLY A 173 -2.23 10.13 -0.77
CA GLY A 173 -1.95 10.73 -2.07
C GLY A 173 -3.19 10.91 -2.97
N THR A 174 -4.36 11.07 -2.40
CA THR A 174 -5.61 11.34 -3.12
C THR A 174 -5.62 12.78 -3.62
N LEU A 175 -5.82 12.98 -4.93
CA LEU A 175 -5.74 14.31 -5.56
C LEU A 175 -7.00 15.18 -5.35
N ARG A 176 -8.17 14.58 -5.13
CA ARG A 176 -9.45 15.29 -5.00
C ARG A 176 -10.34 14.61 -3.96
N GLY A 177 -9.76 14.25 -2.85
CA GLY A 177 -10.44 13.51 -1.81
C GLY A 177 -11.02 14.37 -0.68
N GLY A 178 -10.76 15.67 -0.71
CA GLY A 178 -11.19 16.64 0.29
C GLY A 178 -10.07 17.12 1.21
N ARG A 179 -10.39 18.08 2.07
CA ARG A 179 -9.46 18.89 2.87
C ARG A 179 -8.38 18.11 3.63
N TYR A 180 -8.71 16.92 4.13
CA TYR A 180 -7.80 16.15 4.97
C TYR A 180 -6.98 15.12 4.22
N SER A 181 -7.32 14.84 2.95
CA SER A 181 -6.62 13.88 2.10
C SER A 181 -5.75 14.52 1.02
N GLU A 182 -6.07 15.76 0.63
CA GLU A 182 -5.31 16.47 -0.39
C GLU A 182 -3.91 16.81 0.09
N GLU A 183 -2.93 16.69 -0.80
CA GLU A 183 -1.51 16.97 -0.53
C GLU A 183 -0.90 16.16 0.62
N ARG A 184 -1.55 15.06 1.03
CA ARG A 184 -1.05 14.15 2.06
C ARG A 184 -0.42 12.94 1.43
N GLY A 185 0.89 12.77 1.69
CA GLY A 185 1.65 11.63 1.17
C GLY A 185 1.63 11.49 -0.35
N SER A 186 1.84 10.28 -0.81
CA SER A 186 1.88 9.93 -2.24
C SER A 186 1.02 8.70 -2.51
N ASN A 187 0.42 8.65 -3.70
CA ASN A 187 -0.41 7.53 -4.10
C ASN A 187 0.46 6.41 -4.68
N LEU A 188 0.58 5.32 -3.94
CA LEU A 188 1.34 4.15 -4.33
C LEU A 188 0.86 3.50 -5.63
N LEU A 189 -0.44 3.58 -5.93
CA LEU A 189 -1.02 2.99 -7.14
C LEU A 189 -0.41 3.53 -8.44
N LYS A 190 0.22 4.71 -8.40
CA LYS A 190 0.87 5.31 -9.57
C LYS A 190 2.12 4.58 -10.05
N ILE A 191 2.70 3.74 -9.18
CA ILE A 191 3.93 3.00 -9.50
C ILE A 191 3.74 1.49 -9.52
N LEU A 192 2.53 1.00 -9.20
CA LEU A 192 2.25 -0.42 -9.28
C LEU A 192 2.17 -0.88 -10.74
N SER A 193 2.68 -2.09 -10.98
CA SER A 193 2.54 -2.76 -12.26
C SER A 193 1.07 -3.10 -12.53
N ASP A 194 0.62 -2.94 -13.75
CA ASP A 194 -0.69 -3.35 -14.25
C ASP A 194 -0.77 -4.84 -14.64
N LYS A 195 0.28 -5.61 -14.33
CA LYS A 195 0.32 -7.04 -14.61
C LYS A 195 -0.78 -7.77 -13.88
N LEU A 196 -1.44 -8.63 -14.61
CA LEU A 196 -2.46 -9.52 -14.07
C LEU A 196 -1.87 -10.92 -13.90
N ASP A 197 -2.30 -11.58 -12.84
CA ASP A 197 -2.09 -13.01 -12.70
C ASP A 197 -2.89 -13.74 -13.79
N PRO A 198 -2.24 -14.57 -14.62
CA PRO A 198 -2.90 -15.17 -15.78
C PRO A 198 -3.98 -16.19 -15.41
N GLU A 199 -3.94 -16.75 -14.21
CA GLU A 199 -4.91 -17.76 -13.77
C GLU A 199 -6.12 -17.13 -13.08
N THR A 200 -5.90 -16.16 -12.22
CA THR A 200 -6.94 -15.54 -11.40
C THR A 200 -7.49 -14.24 -11.99
N GLY A 201 -6.74 -13.58 -12.87
CA GLY A 201 -7.06 -12.24 -13.37
C GLY A 201 -6.86 -11.14 -12.32
N SER A 202 -6.28 -11.46 -11.16
CA SER A 202 -6.00 -10.50 -10.10
C SER A 202 -4.76 -9.68 -10.41
N LEU A 203 -4.70 -8.45 -9.88
CA LEU A 203 -3.50 -7.61 -9.99
C LEU A 203 -2.32 -8.27 -9.24
N ALA A 204 -1.23 -8.51 -9.95
CA ALA A 204 0.00 -9.07 -9.40
C ALA A 204 0.87 -7.96 -8.78
N TRP A 205 0.40 -7.32 -7.72
CA TRP A 205 1.03 -6.14 -7.11
C TRP A 205 2.46 -6.39 -6.65
N ALA A 206 2.72 -7.57 -6.08
CA ALA A 206 4.05 -7.96 -5.62
C ALA A 206 5.05 -8.21 -6.76
N SER A 207 4.62 -8.20 -8.03
CA SER A 207 5.51 -8.29 -9.19
C SER A 207 6.19 -6.96 -9.53
N THR A 208 5.81 -5.87 -8.87
CA THR A 208 6.38 -4.55 -9.12
C THR A 208 7.78 -4.45 -8.53
N LYS A 209 8.71 -4.00 -9.36
CA LYS A 209 10.06 -3.64 -8.93
C LYS A 209 10.24 -2.14 -8.96
N VAL A 210 11.03 -1.63 -8.03
CA VAL A 210 11.31 -0.20 -7.89
C VAL A 210 12.78 0.05 -7.66
N SER A 211 13.27 1.17 -8.17
CA SER A 211 14.54 1.75 -7.78
C SER A 211 14.34 2.84 -6.74
N VAL A 212 15.32 3.00 -5.85
CA VAL A 212 15.33 4.00 -4.78
C VAL A 212 16.36 5.06 -5.08
N LYS A 213 15.97 6.32 -5.01
CA LYS A 213 16.89 7.45 -5.17
C LYS A 213 16.62 8.50 -4.09
N ARG A 214 17.67 8.96 -3.40
CA ARG A 214 17.55 10.11 -2.50
C ARG A 214 17.22 11.38 -3.28
N ALA A 215 16.23 12.11 -2.81
CA ALA A 215 15.83 13.40 -3.40
C ALA A 215 16.65 14.59 -2.87
N GLY A 216 17.44 14.33 -1.82
CA GLY A 216 18.05 15.39 -1.02
C GLY A 216 17.04 16.01 -0.03
N GLY A 217 17.55 16.40 1.14
CA GLY A 217 16.73 16.93 2.22
C GLY A 217 16.12 15.85 3.11
N ASN A 218 15.79 16.28 4.31
CA ASN A 218 15.15 15.47 5.35
C ASN A 218 13.94 16.23 5.86
N LYS A 219 12.88 15.53 6.17
CA LYS A 219 11.68 16.07 6.78
C LYS A 219 11.40 15.31 8.07
N LYS A 220 11.08 16.04 9.14
CA LYS A 220 10.70 15.40 10.41
C LYS A 220 9.60 14.39 10.12
N PHE A 221 9.85 13.15 10.50
CA PHE A 221 8.91 12.06 10.29
C PHE A 221 7.71 12.23 11.22
N PRO A 222 6.47 12.32 10.71
CA PRO A 222 5.29 12.54 11.55
C PRO A 222 4.87 11.22 12.22
N LYS A 223 5.43 10.95 13.38
CA LYS A 223 5.11 9.79 14.21
C LYS A 223 4.83 10.22 15.64
N PHE A 224 4.03 9.43 16.35
CA PHE A 224 3.64 9.71 17.74
C PHE A 224 4.68 9.25 18.76
N GLU A 225 5.53 8.36 18.39
CA GLU A 225 6.66 7.92 19.15
C GLU A 225 7.64 9.09 19.36
N GLY A 226 8.17 9.22 20.59
CA GLY A 226 9.14 10.27 20.92
C GLY A 226 8.54 11.66 21.15
N THR A 227 7.22 11.80 21.27
CA THR A 227 6.58 13.05 21.75
C THR A 227 6.77 13.26 23.25
N VAL A 228 7.01 12.22 24.00
CA VAL A 228 7.56 12.29 25.35
C VAL A 228 9.07 12.21 25.17
N GLU A 229 9.81 13.17 25.73
CA GLU A 229 11.26 13.04 25.82
C GLU A 229 11.54 11.66 26.41
N ALA A 230 12.12 10.78 25.59
CA ALA A 230 12.61 9.53 26.13
C ALA A 230 13.45 9.93 27.33
N PHE A 231 13.15 9.39 28.50
CA PHE A 231 14.06 9.52 29.65
C PHE A 231 15.44 9.37 29.07
N PRO A 232 16.36 10.31 29.34
CA PRO A 232 17.72 10.18 28.85
C PRO A 232 18.18 8.80 29.30
N VAL A 233 18.13 7.84 28.38
CA VAL A 233 18.76 6.55 28.62
C VAL A 233 20.20 6.90 28.65
N GLU A 234 20.76 6.97 29.87
CA GLU A 234 22.16 7.18 30.03
C GLU A 234 22.88 6.18 29.13
N PRO A 235 23.82 6.63 28.30
CA PRO A 235 24.53 5.72 27.41
C PRO A 235 25.15 4.63 28.29
N GLY A 236 24.64 3.43 28.24
CA GLY A 236 25.18 2.32 29.02
C GLY A 236 24.22 1.66 30.01
N ILE A 237 22.91 2.00 30.05
CA ILE A 237 21.95 1.15 30.77
C ILE A 237 21.84 -0.16 30.01
N PRO A 238 22.37 -1.27 30.53
CA PRO A 238 22.31 -2.53 29.83
C PRO A 238 20.89 -3.09 29.86
N ILE A 239 20.45 -3.60 28.72
CA ILE A 239 19.32 -4.50 28.70
C ILE A 239 19.70 -5.72 29.54
N LEU A 240 18.89 -6.04 30.57
CA LEU A 240 19.12 -7.22 31.39
C LEU A 240 18.92 -8.47 30.52
N ILE A 241 20.00 -9.15 30.17
CA ILE A 241 19.95 -10.41 29.45
C ILE A 241 19.90 -11.53 30.47
N VAL A 242 18.75 -12.20 30.55
CA VAL A 242 18.54 -13.36 31.42
C VAL A 242 18.74 -14.63 30.58
N ALA A 243 19.72 -15.44 30.95
CA ALA A 243 19.94 -16.72 30.27
C ALA A 243 18.85 -17.76 30.65
N PRO A 244 18.54 -18.74 29.79
CA PRO A 244 17.60 -19.80 30.14
C PRO A 244 17.99 -20.51 31.45
N GLY A 245 17.09 -20.51 32.44
CA GLY A 245 17.29 -21.10 33.75
C GLY A 245 17.94 -20.16 34.79
N GLU A 246 18.27 -18.93 34.44
CA GLU A 246 18.78 -17.89 35.31
C GLU A 246 17.64 -17.01 35.82
N THR A 247 17.69 -16.62 37.08
CA THR A 247 16.73 -15.63 37.62
C THR A 247 17.14 -14.22 37.28
N ALA A 248 16.18 -13.28 37.20
CA ALA A 248 16.48 -11.87 36.97
C ALA A 248 17.49 -11.29 37.98
N HIS A 249 17.40 -11.73 39.22
CA HIS A 249 18.31 -11.29 40.31
C HIS A 249 19.76 -11.79 40.14
N GLU A 250 19.97 -12.98 39.61
CA GLU A 250 21.30 -13.52 39.29
C GLU A 250 21.90 -12.79 38.09
N ALA A 251 21.07 -12.52 37.04
CA ALA A 251 21.48 -11.75 35.89
C ALA A 251 21.86 -10.31 36.27
N GLU A 252 21.13 -9.68 37.20
CA GLU A 252 21.41 -8.34 37.71
C GLU A 252 22.72 -8.28 38.46
N LYS A 253 23.03 -9.25 39.34
CA LYS A 253 24.31 -9.34 40.03
C LYS A 253 25.49 -9.48 39.07
N LYS A 254 25.38 -10.29 38.03
CA LYS A 254 26.44 -10.45 37.01
C LYS A 254 26.70 -9.16 36.24
N ASN A 255 25.64 -8.42 35.92
CA ASN A 255 25.78 -7.15 35.21
C ASN A 255 26.38 -6.06 36.09
N HIS A 256 26.04 -5.99 37.38
CA HIS A 256 26.64 -5.03 38.31
C HIS A 256 28.16 -5.22 38.45
N HIS A 257 28.68 -6.45 38.51
CA HIS A 257 30.12 -6.71 38.53
C HIS A 257 30.82 -6.27 37.24
N LYS A 258 30.20 -6.40 36.08
CA LYS A 258 30.78 -6.04 34.80
C LYS A 258 30.93 -4.51 34.60
N TYR A 259 30.16 -3.71 35.35
CA TYR A 259 30.20 -2.24 35.28
C TYR A 259 31.16 -1.61 36.28
N GLN A 260 31.38 -2.26 37.41
CA GLN A 260 32.38 -1.79 38.38
C GLN A 260 33.83 -1.99 37.92
N GLU A 261 34.09 -2.91 36.99
CA GLU A 261 35.41 -3.12 36.38
C GLU A 261 35.73 -2.17 35.21
N LYS A 262 34.77 -1.35 34.75
CA LYS A 262 34.95 -0.41 33.64
C LYS A 262 34.95 1.06 34.03
N LEU A 263 34.78 1.39 35.31
CA LEU A 263 34.99 2.71 35.93
C LEU A 263 36.34 2.80 36.61
#